data_d09f92a55230ff83fa1300fa9a9c54a1
#
_entry.id   d09f92a55230ff83fa1300fa9a9c54a1
#
_cell.length_a   1.000
_cell.length_b   1.000
_cell.length_c   1.000
_cell.angle_alpha   90.00
_cell.angle_beta   90.00
_cell.angle_gamma   90.00
#
_symmetry.space_group_name_H-M   'P 1'
#
loop_
_entity.id
_entity.type
_entity.pdbx_description
1 polymer ?
#
loop_
_entity_poly.entity_id
_entity_poly.type
_entity_poly.pdbx_seq_one_letter_code
_entity_poly.pdbx_strand_id
1 'polypeptide(L)'
;MKPKKTQTLCISHQEDADGISSAALIKQVFGGDTILVDYPSMMDVLESLRNNEKLKRLFICDLGLNKQTNDGFVGLLTELRKKRVSITYVDHHDIEPKVITKLKKIKGKLIHDTTECTSVLVYDMLKKKLSENSTFIAACAAITDYMENKPIASKLLQMYDRQFALINATVLTYNIVGHQKDSDYLL
;
A
#
# COMPACT_ATOMS: atom_id res chain seq x y z
N MET A 1 10.53 28.84 -12.98
CA MET A 1 10.69 28.10 -11.69
C MET A 1 10.14 26.69 -11.88
N LYS A 2 10.96 25.64 -11.74
CA LYS A 2 10.44 24.27 -11.70
C LYS A 2 9.61 24.13 -10.40
N PRO A 3 8.37 23.56 -10.44
CA PRO A 3 7.60 23.36 -9.24
C PRO A 3 8.42 22.52 -8.27
N LYS A 4 8.54 22.95 -7.01
CA LYS A 4 9.18 22.17 -5.95
C LYS A 4 8.40 20.85 -5.84
N LYS A 5 9.04 19.73 -6.18
CA LYS A 5 8.43 18.39 -5.99
C LYS A 5 7.99 18.26 -4.53
N THR A 6 6.69 18.15 -4.30
CA THR A 6 6.16 17.79 -2.99
C THR A 6 6.72 16.43 -2.66
N GLN A 7 7.44 16.31 -1.55
CA GLN A 7 8.02 15.03 -1.19
C GLN A 7 6.90 14.07 -0.81
N THR A 8 6.71 13.09 -1.65
CA THR A 8 5.77 11.98 -1.46
C THR A 8 6.58 10.75 -1.07
N LEU A 9 6.12 10.04 -0.07
CA LEU A 9 6.68 8.76 0.35
C LEU A 9 5.55 7.72 0.41
N CYS A 10 5.82 6.55 -0.11
CA CYS A 10 5.01 5.35 0.08
C CYS A 10 5.78 4.35 0.93
N ILE A 11 5.17 3.83 1.99
CA ILE A 11 5.69 2.70 2.78
C ILE A 11 4.73 1.55 2.58
N SER A 12 5.22 0.39 2.18
CA SER A 12 4.40 -0.77 1.87
C SER A 12 5.08 -2.07 2.26
N HIS A 13 4.31 -3.14 2.39
CA HIS A 13 4.82 -4.46 2.69
C HIS A 13 5.71 -4.98 1.55
N GLN A 14 6.81 -5.68 1.90
CA GLN A 14 7.83 -6.10 0.94
C GLN A 14 7.78 -7.57 0.54
N GLU A 15 7.06 -8.41 1.29
CA GLU A 15 7.23 -9.86 1.19
C GLU A 15 6.24 -10.51 0.20
N ASP A 16 5.24 -9.77 -0.26
CA ASP A 16 4.21 -10.29 -1.16
C ASP A 16 3.84 -9.32 -2.29
N ALA A 17 3.05 -9.85 -3.22
CA ALA A 17 2.65 -9.09 -4.39
C ALA A 17 1.60 -8.00 -4.06
N ASP A 18 0.83 -8.13 -2.99
CA ASP A 18 -0.19 -7.14 -2.62
C ASP A 18 0.46 -5.84 -2.16
N GLY A 19 1.43 -5.93 -1.23
CA GLY A 19 2.17 -4.77 -0.77
C GLY A 19 2.98 -4.10 -1.88
N ILE A 20 3.73 -4.88 -2.69
CA ILE A 20 4.57 -4.35 -3.78
C ILE A 20 3.70 -3.71 -4.86
N SER A 21 2.62 -4.36 -5.30
CA SER A 21 1.69 -3.81 -6.28
C SER A 21 1.04 -2.53 -5.79
N SER A 22 0.66 -2.47 -4.51
CA SER A 22 0.12 -1.27 -3.88
C SER A 22 1.09 -0.10 -3.99
N ALA A 23 2.36 -0.33 -3.67
CA ALA A 23 3.42 0.68 -3.79
C ALA A 23 3.64 1.12 -5.24
N ALA A 24 3.68 0.18 -6.18
CA ALA A 24 3.84 0.47 -7.61
C ALA A 24 2.71 1.34 -8.16
N LEU A 25 1.45 1.04 -7.80
CA LEU A 25 0.28 1.83 -8.19
C LEU A 25 0.33 3.26 -7.62
N ILE A 26 0.75 3.43 -6.37
CA ILE A 26 0.95 4.76 -5.76
C ILE A 26 2.07 5.52 -6.49
N LYS A 27 3.21 4.86 -6.74
CA LYS A 27 4.37 5.44 -7.43
C LYS A 27 4.01 5.91 -8.85
N GLN A 28 3.20 5.13 -9.57
CA GLN A 28 2.73 5.48 -10.91
C GLN A 28 1.95 6.79 -10.94
N VAL A 29 1.09 7.04 -9.95
CA VAL A 29 0.20 8.22 -9.93
C VAL A 29 0.87 9.44 -9.30
N PHE A 30 1.62 9.26 -8.23
CA PHE A 30 2.12 10.37 -7.42
C PHE A 30 3.63 10.58 -7.56
N GLY A 31 4.36 9.60 -8.09
CA GLY A 31 5.82 9.61 -8.05
C GLY A 31 6.32 9.61 -6.60
N GLY A 32 7.56 10.05 -6.40
CA GLY A 32 8.18 10.12 -5.08
C GLY A 32 8.96 8.86 -4.74
N ASP A 33 9.35 8.77 -3.48
CA ASP A 33 10.14 7.65 -2.96
C ASP A 33 9.23 6.53 -2.42
N THR A 34 9.73 5.31 -2.47
CA THR A 34 9.06 4.15 -1.90
C THR A 34 10.03 3.41 -0.99
N ILE A 35 9.54 3.00 0.17
CA ILE A 35 10.26 2.13 1.10
C ILE A 35 9.40 0.88 1.28
N LEU A 36 9.97 -0.27 0.90
CA LEU A 36 9.38 -1.57 1.18
C LEU A 36 9.90 -2.05 2.54
N VAL A 37 9.01 -2.56 3.38
CA VAL A 37 9.32 -2.96 4.76
C VAL A 37 8.72 -4.31 5.09
N ASP A 38 9.39 -5.05 5.95
CA ASP A 38 8.82 -6.19 6.66
C ASP A 38 8.17 -5.74 7.98
N TYR A 39 7.41 -6.61 8.63
CA TYR A 39 6.77 -6.30 9.90
C TYR A 39 7.75 -5.94 11.02
N PRO A 40 8.92 -6.63 11.18
CA PRO A 40 9.91 -6.27 12.18
C PRO A 40 10.45 -4.85 12.05
N SER A 41 10.72 -4.38 10.83
CA SER A 41 11.31 -3.05 10.58
C SER A 41 10.27 -1.93 10.40
N MET A 42 8.99 -2.27 10.24
CA MET A 42 7.92 -1.31 9.96
C MET A 42 7.92 -0.12 10.91
N MET A 43 7.91 -0.38 12.21
CA MET A 43 7.82 0.70 13.19
C MET A 43 9.08 1.56 13.25
N ASP A 44 10.26 0.99 13.09
CA ASP A 44 11.54 1.72 13.07
C ASP A 44 11.58 2.69 11.88
N VAL A 45 11.17 2.21 10.70
CA VAL A 45 11.08 3.05 9.49
C VAL A 45 10.07 4.18 9.70
N LEU A 46 8.88 3.88 10.20
CA LEU A 46 7.85 4.89 10.47
C LEU A 46 8.32 5.92 11.50
N GLU A 47 8.95 5.50 12.58
CA GLU A 47 9.49 6.39 13.63
C GLU A 47 10.56 7.35 13.05
N SER A 48 11.38 6.89 12.11
CA SER A 48 12.39 7.73 11.45
C SER A 48 11.78 8.95 10.74
N LEU A 49 10.50 8.88 10.36
CA LEU A 49 9.80 9.97 9.71
C LEU A 49 9.50 11.16 10.62
N ARG A 50 9.60 10.98 11.94
CA ARG A 50 9.36 12.09 12.91
C ARG A 50 10.21 13.32 12.61
N ASN A 51 11.43 13.13 12.13
CA ASN A 51 12.37 14.21 11.86
C ASN A 51 12.44 14.61 10.37
N ASN A 52 11.58 14.06 9.51
CA ASN A 52 11.57 14.37 8.09
C ASN A 52 10.74 15.63 7.79
N GLU A 53 11.37 16.79 7.86
CA GLU A 53 10.73 18.10 7.58
C GLU A 53 10.29 18.28 6.12
N LYS A 54 10.85 17.50 5.20
CA LYS A 54 10.52 17.56 3.76
C LYS A 54 9.27 16.78 3.42
N LEU A 55 8.85 15.84 4.26
CA LEU A 55 7.70 14.99 4.01
C LEU A 55 6.41 15.81 3.97
N LYS A 56 5.66 15.69 2.87
CA LYS A 56 4.37 16.39 2.68
C LYS A 56 3.21 15.42 2.46
N ARG A 57 3.50 14.23 1.92
CA ARG A 57 2.51 13.21 1.64
C ARG A 57 3.06 11.85 1.99
N LEU A 58 2.33 11.10 2.77
CA LEU A 58 2.65 9.74 3.18
C LEU A 58 1.51 8.80 2.78
N PHE A 59 1.86 7.76 2.05
CA PHE A 59 1.02 6.58 1.84
C PHE A 59 1.58 5.45 2.67
N ILE A 60 0.71 4.71 3.31
CA ILE A 60 1.03 3.47 4.02
C ILE A 60 0.09 2.42 3.46
N CYS A 61 0.63 1.34 2.92
CA CYS A 61 -0.15 0.32 2.24
C CYS A 61 0.22 -1.07 2.76
N ASP A 62 -0.80 -1.90 2.98
CA ASP A 62 -0.62 -3.32 3.26
C ASP A 62 0.27 -3.62 4.47
N LEU A 63 0.08 -2.88 5.53
CA LEU A 63 0.82 -3.02 6.78
C LEU A 63 -0.15 -3.15 7.95
N GLY A 64 -0.54 -4.39 8.22
CA GLY A 64 -1.44 -4.74 9.30
C GLY A 64 -0.90 -4.32 10.67
N LEU A 65 -1.80 -4.03 11.59
CA LEU A 65 -1.48 -3.58 12.93
C LEU A 65 -1.79 -4.66 13.96
N ASN A 66 -0.99 -4.71 15.01
CA ASN A 66 -1.20 -5.60 16.16
C ASN A 66 -1.18 -4.82 17.47
N LYS A 67 -1.47 -5.51 18.58
CA LYS A 67 -1.56 -4.87 19.91
C LYS A 67 -0.29 -4.12 20.33
N GLN A 68 0.87 -4.55 19.87
CA GLN A 68 2.17 -3.93 20.20
C GLN A 68 2.43 -2.68 19.40
N THR A 69 1.97 -2.63 18.15
CA THR A 69 2.21 -1.52 17.21
C THR A 69 1.11 -0.46 17.23
N ASN A 70 -0.12 -0.82 17.63
CA ASN A 70 -1.31 0.04 17.56
C ASN A 70 -1.12 1.47 18.10
N ASP A 71 -0.66 1.60 19.34
CA ASP A 71 -0.57 2.92 19.99
C ASP A 71 0.60 3.75 19.45
N GLY A 72 1.74 3.12 19.17
CA GLY A 72 2.88 3.77 18.51
C GLY A 72 2.52 4.31 17.13
N PHE A 73 1.87 3.48 16.31
CA PHE A 73 1.40 3.85 14.98
C PHE A 73 0.42 5.04 15.01
N VAL A 74 -0.61 4.98 15.84
CA VAL A 74 -1.60 6.06 15.99
C VAL A 74 -0.92 7.35 16.50
N GLY A 75 0.00 7.23 17.46
CA GLY A 75 0.77 8.35 18.00
C GLY A 75 1.59 9.05 16.92
N LEU A 76 2.37 8.27 16.16
CA LEU A 76 3.17 8.79 15.06
C LEU A 76 2.33 9.51 14.00
N LEU A 77 1.25 8.87 13.52
CA LEU A 77 0.39 9.49 12.52
C LEU A 77 -0.23 10.80 13.02
N THR A 78 -0.58 10.86 14.33
CA THR A 78 -1.08 12.09 14.96
C THR A 78 -0.04 13.21 14.92
N GLU A 79 1.22 12.91 15.21
CA GLU A 79 2.32 13.89 15.16
C GLU A 79 2.61 14.36 13.72
N LEU A 80 2.68 13.45 12.77
CA LEU A 80 2.86 13.80 11.36
C LEU A 80 1.72 14.69 10.84
N ARG A 81 0.49 14.44 11.29
CA ARG A 81 -0.65 15.32 10.94
C ARG A 81 -0.52 16.72 11.54
N LYS A 82 -0.01 16.86 12.77
CA LYS A 82 0.29 18.18 13.36
C LYS A 82 1.33 18.94 12.53
N LYS A 83 2.26 18.24 11.89
CA LYS A 83 3.25 18.78 10.93
C LYS A 83 2.66 19.01 9.51
N ARG A 84 1.35 18.86 9.36
CA ARG A 84 0.60 19.05 8.09
C ARG A 84 0.97 18.04 6.99
N VAL A 85 1.48 16.86 7.35
CA VAL A 85 1.67 15.77 6.40
C VAL A 85 0.30 15.22 5.98
N SER A 86 0.05 15.11 4.67
CA SER A 86 -1.13 14.42 4.15
C SER A 86 -0.92 12.92 4.26
N ILE A 87 -1.78 12.21 5.00
CA ILE A 87 -1.64 10.77 5.24
C ILE A 87 -2.79 10.04 4.57
N THR A 88 -2.44 8.96 3.88
CA THR A 88 -3.39 7.96 3.38
C THR A 88 -2.90 6.60 3.84
N TYR A 89 -3.72 5.88 4.61
CA TYR A 89 -3.47 4.51 5.01
C TYR A 89 -4.50 3.61 4.33
N VAL A 90 -4.01 2.62 3.58
CA VAL A 90 -4.82 1.65 2.84
C VAL A 90 -4.42 0.25 3.31
N ASP A 91 -5.38 -0.51 3.79
CA ASP A 91 -5.10 -1.82 4.37
C ASP A 91 -6.33 -2.71 4.38
N HIS A 92 -6.12 -4.02 4.31
CA HIS A 92 -7.19 -5.02 4.36
C HIS A 92 -7.13 -5.96 5.57
N HIS A 93 -6.06 -5.90 6.35
CA HIS A 93 -5.90 -6.72 7.55
C HIS A 93 -6.91 -6.38 8.64
N ASP A 94 -7.16 -7.32 9.54
CA ASP A 94 -8.01 -7.06 10.70
C ASP A 94 -7.40 -6.02 11.63
N ILE A 95 -8.13 -4.93 11.87
CA ILE A 95 -7.73 -3.86 12.79
C ILE A 95 -8.76 -3.78 13.92
N GLU A 96 -8.28 -3.71 15.15
CA GLU A 96 -9.17 -3.54 16.31
C GLU A 96 -10.09 -2.32 16.14
N PRO A 97 -11.43 -2.43 16.39
CA PRO A 97 -12.38 -1.32 16.17
C PRO A 97 -12.03 -0.03 16.91
N LYS A 98 -11.40 -0.15 18.09
CA LYS A 98 -10.91 1.01 18.84
C LYS A 98 -9.78 1.74 18.12
N VAL A 99 -8.92 1.02 17.40
CA VAL A 99 -7.81 1.59 16.61
C VAL A 99 -8.35 2.28 15.37
N ILE A 100 -9.28 1.65 14.66
CA ILE A 100 -10.00 2.28 13.53
C ILE A 100 -10.62 3.61 13.98
N THR A 101 -11.25 3.63 15.14
CA THR A 101 -11.85 4.86 15.69
C THR A 101 -10.80 5.95 15.95
N LYS A 102 -9.62 5.59 16.49
CA LYS A 102 -8.50 6.51 16.68
C LYS A 102 -7.97 7.03 15.34
N LEU A 103 -7.75 6.14 14.37
CA LEU A 103 -7.25 6.49 13.03
C LEU A 103 -8.20 7.47 12.31
N LYS A 104 -9.51 7.23 12.35
CA LYS A 104 -10.50 8.16 11.78
C LYS A 104 -10.43 9.58 12.38
N LYS A 105 -10.07 9.72 13.66
CA LYS A 105 -9.92 11.03 14.32
C LYS A 105 -8.68 11.81 13.87
N ILE A 106 -7.67 11.17 13.30
CA ILE A 106 -6.42 11.81 12.86
C ILE A 106 -6.62 12.76 11.67
N LYS A 107 -7.81 12.76 11.03
CA LYS A 107 -8.10 13.54 9.81
C LYS A 107 -7.16 13.21 8.64
N GLY A 108 -6.67 11.99 8.59
CA GLY A 108 -6.06 11.35 7.43
C GLY A 108 -7.12 10.64 6.58
N LYS A 109 -6.74 10.13 5.43
CA LYS A 109 -7.58 9.22 4.65
C LYS A 109 -7.28 7.79 5.09
N LEU A 110 -8.27 7.13 5.67
CA LEU A 110 -8.25 5.70 5.96
C LEU A 110 -9.13 4.99 4.94
N ILE A 111 -8.56 4.03 4.23
CA ILE A 111 -9.26 3.07 3.37
C ILE A 111 -8.96 1.71 3.97
N HIS A 112 -9.93 1.13 4.64
CA HIS A 112 -9.81 -0.15 5.28
C HIS A 112 -11.04 -0.99 4.95
N ASP A 113 -10.80 -2.10 4.28
CA ASP A 113 -11.85 -3.04 3.87
C ASP A 113 -11.24 -4.46 3.79
N THR A 114 -11.73 -5.37 4.59
CA THR A 114 -11.28 -6.77 4.65
C THR A 114 -11.86 -7.64 3.53
N THR A 115 -12.67 -7.06 2.65
CA THR A 115 -13.29 -7.79 1.53
C THR A 115 -12.51 -7.72 0.23
N GLU A 116 -11.43 -6.97 0.17
CA GLU A 116 -10.54 -6.86 -1.00
C GLU A 116 -9.09 -6.75 -0.51
N CYS A 117 -8.12 -7.21 -1.30
CA CYS A 117 -6.72 -6.99 -0.98
C CYS A 117 -6.32 -5.51 -1.16
N THR A 118 -5.23 -5.11 -0.53
CA THR A 118 -4.81 -3.69 -0.48
C THR A 118 -4.56 -3.11 -1.88
N SER A 119 -3.93 -3.85 -2.77
CA SER A 119 -3.67 -3.37 -4.14
C SER A 119 -4.96 -3.11 -4.94
N VAL A 120 -6.00 -3.93 -4.73
CA VAL A 120 -7.32 -3.70 -5.32
C VAL A 120 -7.95 -2.45 -4.74
N LEU A 121 -7.85 -2.21 -3.43
CA LEU A 121 -8.31 -0.98 -2.78
C LEU A 121 -7.56 0.26 -3.30
N VAL A 122 -6.25 0.17 -3.47
CA VAL A 122 -5.43 1.24 -4.06
C VAL A 122 -5.83 1.49 -5.52
N TYR A 123 -6.00 0.42 -6.30
CA TYR A 123 -6.48 0.53 -7.68
C TYR A 123 -7.84 1.22 -7.74
N ASP A 124 -8.81 0.78 -6.95
CA ASP A 124 -10.16 1.38 -6.95
C ASP A 124 -10.14 2.86 -6.57
N MET A 125 -9.31 3.22 -5.59
CA MET A 125 -9.08 4.61 -5.20
C MET A 125 -8.52 5.47 -6.34
N LEU A 126 -7.68 4.90 -7.20
CA LEU A 126 -6.87 5.62 -8.19
C LEU A 126 -7.25 5.36 -9.65
N LYS A 127 -8.19 4.47 -9.96
CA LYS A 127 -8.53 3.97 -11.29
C LYS A 127 -8.69 5.03 -12.38
N LYS A 128 -9.15 6.23 -12.02
CA LYS A 128 -9.29 7.35 -12.97
C LYS A 128 -7.95 7.98 -13.40
N LYS A 129 -6.85 7.64 -12.73
CA LYS A 129 -5.50 8.20 -12.96
C LYS A 129 -4.49 7.14 -13.36
N LEU A 130 -4.87 5.89 -13.29
CA LEU A 130 -4.04 4.74 -13.62
C LEU A 130 -4.17 4.40 -15.10
N SER A 131 -3.16 3.75 -15.66
CA SER A 131 -3.19 3.17 -17.00
C SER A 131 -4.01 1.87 -17.02
N GLU A 132 -4.41 1.42 -18.20
CA GLU A 132 -5.14 0.14 -18.35
C GLU A 132 -4.33 -1.05 -17.81
N ASN A 133 -3.02 -1.05 -17.99
CA ASN A 133 -2.15 -2.12 -17.49
C ASN A 133 -2.17 -2.27 -15.96
N SER A 134 -2.50 -1.20 -15.26
CA SER A 134 -2.58 -1.19 -13.78
C SER A 134 -3.71 -2.11 -13.26
N THR A 135 -4.75 -2.34 -14.07
CA THR A 135 -5.82 -3.28 -13.75
C THR A 135 -5.28 -4.70 -13.61
N PHE A 136 -4.36 -5.08 -14.53
CA PHE A 136 -3.76 -6.40 -14.52
C PHE A 136 -2.86 -6.62 -13.30
N ILE A 137 -2.10 -5.61 -12.90
CA ILE A 137 -1.26 -5.67 -11.69
C ILE A 137 -2.12 -5.95 -10.45
N ALA A 138 -3.21 -5.18 -10.25
CA ALA A 138 -4.13 -5.38 -9.14
C ALA A 138 -4.82 -6.76 -9.19
N ALA A 139 -5.19 -7.24 -10.39
CA ALA A 139 -5.79 -8.56 -10.58
C ALA A 139 -4.82 -9.70 -10.20
N CYS A 140 -3.56 -9.60 -10.61
CA CYS A 140 -2.53 -10.59 -10.24
C CYS A 140 -2.27 -10.59 -8.73
N ALA A 141 -2.19 -9.42 -8.10
CA ALA A 141 -2.01 -9.31 -6.66
C ALA A 141 -3.18 -9.95 -5.88
N ALA A 142 -4.41 -9.78 -6.35
CA ALA A 142 -5.57 -10.43 -5.73
C ALA A 142 -5.50 -11.97 -5.80
N ILE A 143 -4.92 -12.54 -6.87
CA ILE A 143 -4.69 -13.98 -6.97
C ILE A 143 -3.67 -14.43 -5.92
N THR A 144 -2.56 -13.72 -5.80
CA THR A 144 -1.48 -14.08 -4.87
C THR A 144 -1.89 -13.97 -3.42
N ASP A 145 -2.86 -13.09 -3.12
CA ASP A 145 -3.43 -12.87 -1.80
C ASP A 145 -4.67 -13.75 -1.51
N TYR A 146 -4.98 -14.69 -2.41
CA TYR A 146 -6.14 -15.59 -2.30
C TYR A 146 -7.49 -14.85 -2.22
N MET A 147 -7.57 -13.66 -2.79
CA MET A 147 -8.75 -12.80 -2.78
C MET A 147 -9.39 -12.62 -4.18
N GLU A 148 -9.04 -13.47 -5.14
CA GLU A 148 -9.52 -13.41 -6.54
C GLU A 148 -11.05 -13.52 -6.69
N ASN A 149 -11.72 -14.09 -5.70
CA ASN A 149 -13.18 -14.27 -5.69
C ASN A 149 -13.94 -13.09 -5.04
N LYS A 150 -13.23 -12.05 -4.64
CA LYS A 150 -13.81 -10.88 -3.98
C LYS A 150 -14.50 -9.95 -4.99
N PRO A 151 -15.45 -9.09 -4.54
CA PRO A 151 -16.36 -8.37 -5.45
C PRO A 151 -15.67 -7.50 -6.51
N ILE A 152 -14.59 -6.77 -6.17
CA ILE A 152 -13.87 -5.94 -7.13
C ILE A 152 -12.85 -6.79 -7.87
N ALA A 153 -12.05 -7.57 -7.18
CA ALA A 153 -11.02 -8.43 -7.75
C ALA A 153 -11.58 -9.34 -8.84
N SER A 154 -12.71 -10.00 -8.61
CA SER A 154 -13.35 -10.88 -9.60
C SER A 154 -13.74 -10.15 -10.89
N LYS A 155 -14.19 -8.89 -10.79
CA LYS A 155 -14.51 -8.06 -11.97
C LYS A 155 -13.26 -7.68 -12.76
N LEU A 156 -12.15 -7.41 -12.07
CA LEU A 156 -10.88 -7.13 -12.73
C LEU A 156 -10.38 -8.36 -13.46
N LEU A 157 -10.45 -9.52 -12.83
CA LEU A 157 -10.00 -10.80 -13.41
C LEU A 157 -10.82 -11.24 -14.63
N GLN A 158 -12.14 -10.94 -14.66
CA GLN A 158 -12.99 -11.22 -15.82
C GLN A 158 -12.54 -10.51 -17.11
N MET A 159 -11.68 -9.50 -17.03
CA MET A 159 -11.12 -8.82 -18.19
C MET A 159 -9.98 -9.58 -18.87
N TYR A 160 -9.49 -10.67 -18.26
CA TYR A 160 -8.32 -11.41 -18.70
C TYR A 160 -8.61 -12.91 -18.82
N ASP A 161 -7.83 -13.58 -19.68
CA ASP A 161 -7.81 -15.04 -19.69
C ASP A 161 -7.32 -15.57 -18.34
N ARG A 162 -8.05 -16.53 -17.78
CA ARG A 162 -7.77 -17.05 -16.43
C ARG A 162 -6.39 -17.70 -16.33
N GLN A 163 -5.99 -18.48 -17.33
CA GLN A 163 -4.69 -19.16 -17.30
C GLN A 163 -3.55 -18.14 -17.42
N PHE A 164 -3.73 -17.15 -18.27
CA PHE A 164 -2.78 -16.05 -18.39
C PHE A 164 -2.60 -15.30 -17.08
N ALA A 165 -3.68 -14.97 -16.39
CA ALA A 165 -3.62 -14.28 -15.10
C ALA A 165 -2.91 -15.13 -14.01
N LEU A 166 -3.24 -16.42 -13.91
CA LEU A 166 -2.62 -17.35 -12.96
C LEU A 166 -1.12 -17.52 -13.19
N ILE A 167 -0.69 -17.68 -14.43
CA ILE A 167 0.74 -17.81 -14.76
C ILE A 167 1.48 -16.53 -14.38
N ASN A 168 0.94 -15.37 -14.73
CA ASN A 168 1.59 -14.09 -14.41
C ASN A 168 1.63 -13.82 -12.91
N ALA A 169 0.58 -14.12 -12.17
CA ALA A 169 0.57 -14.03 -10.70
C ALA A 169 1.65 -14.93 -10.07
N THR A 170 1.79 -16.15 -10.58
CA THR A 170 2.85 -17.09 -10.15
C THR A 170 4.23 -16.53 -10.46
N VAL A 171 4.47 -16.05 -11.67
CA VAL A 171 5.75 -15.44 -12.08
C VAL A 171 6.07 -14.24 -11.20
N LEU A 172 5.08 -13.39 -10.92
CA LEU A 172 5.23 -12.23 -10.02
C LEU A 172 5.68 -12.67 -8.63
N THR A 173 5.03 -13.67 -8.03
CA THR A 173 5.40 -14.20 -6.70
C THR A 173 6.85 -14.69 -6.69
N TYR A 174 7.26 -15.50 -7.66
CA TYR A 174 8.64 -16.02 -7.68
C TYR A 174 9.69 -14.93 -7.93
N ASN A 175 9.36 -13.91 -8.72
CA ASN A 175 10.25 -12.76 -8.90
C ASN A 175 10.40 -11.97 -7.57
N ILE A 176 9.32 -11.76 -6.83
CA ILE A 176 9.37 -11.11 -5.54
C ILE A 176 10.25 -11.91 -4.56
N VAL A 177 9.99 -13.21 -4.42
CA VAL A 177 10.79 -14.08 -3.55
C VAL A 177 12.28 -14.06 -3.91
N GLY A 178 12.61 -14.03 -5.21
CA GLY A 178 14.01 -13.97 -5.68
C GLY A 178 14.70 -12.62 -5.46
N HIS A 179 13.95 -11.53 -5.28
CA HIS A 179 14.47 -10.16 -5.27
C HIS A 179 14.01 -9.33 -4.06
N GLN A 180 13.59 -9.97 -2.95
CA GLN A 180 13.05 -9.28 -1.77
C GLN A 180 13.90 -8.13 -1.21
N LYS A 181 15.22 -8.15 -1.47
CA LYS A 181 16.15 -7.11 -1.02
C LYS A 181 16.45 -6.04 -2.08
N ASP A 182 15.87 -6.15 -3.26
CA ASP A 182 16.12 -5.25 -4.39
C ASP A 182 14.86 -4.42 -4.71
N SER A 183 14.63 -3.40 -3.90
CA SER A 183 13.48 -2.50 -4.07
C SER A 183 13.48 -1.76 -5.41
N ASP A 184 14.64 -1.53 -6.03
CA ASP A 184 14.74 -0.88 -7.33
C ASP A 184 14.29 -1.81 -8.46
N TYR A 185 14.51 -3.12 -8.30
CA TYR A 185 14.02 -4.12 -9.23
C TYR A 185 12.50 -4.32 -9.11
N LEU A 186 11.96 -4.28 -7.89
CA LEU A 186 10.56 -4.59 -7.60
C LEU A 186 9.58 -3.43 -7.94
N LEU A 187 10.08 -2.22 -8.13
CA LEU A 187 9.30 -0.98 -8.28
C LEU A 187 9.67 -0.17 -9.54
#